data_930953ca6cc290b51f23da9fefd0647e
#
_entry.id   930953ca6cc290b51f23da9fefd0647e
#
_cell.length_a   1.000
_cell.length_b   1.000
_cell.length_c   1.000
_cell.angle_alpha   90.00
_cell.angle_beta   90.00
_cell.angle_gamma   90.00
#
_symmetry.space_group_name_H-M   'P 1'
#
loop_
_entity.id
_entity.type
_entity.pdbx_description
1 polymer ?
#
loop_
_entity_poly.entity_id
_entity_poly.type
_entity_poly.pdbx_seq_one_letter_code
_entity_poly.pdbx_strand_id
1 'polypeptide(L)'
;MSETEPTKVAIACQGGGSHTAFTAGVLKALLREWNDEYELVGISGTSGGAFNALAVWYGLVTDGEERAIELLDALWEDLAADSVTDWMTNNWVVGLSRIGSTGVPVPQVSPYFGPGSKLGKDRIRGALERHIDFDVLPDLCDRDVPELVVGTVDINAGVFETFTNEDVTVDAVLASAAVPTLFEAVEIHGHFHWDGLFSQNPPIDDLMTVDAARKPDELWVIQINPQEREGEPTSLEEIADRRNELSGNISLNQELRVIERVNEWVDAGHLPESDFKRTEIHRIAMGRAYHCSTKVDRSPSFIRELIELGEQRAAEFRTRR
;
A
#
# COMPACT_ATOMS: atom_id res chain seq x y z
N MET A 1 6.84 -16.72 -35.75
CA MET A 1 5.91 -16.66 -34.63
C MET A 1 5.80 -15.19 -34.34
N SER A 2 4.64 -14.57 -34.43
CA SER A 2 4.48 -13.19 -33.96
C SER A 2 4.67 -13.22 -32.44
N GLU A 3 5.73 -12.57 -31.96
CA GLU A 3 5.83 -12.28 -30.54
C GLU A 3 4.59 -11.47 -30.18
N THR A 4 3.72 -12.03 -29.37
CA THR A 4 2.61 -11.26 -28.78
C THR A 4 3.25 -10.28 -27.80
N GLU A 5 2.91 -8.99 -27.89
CA GLU A 5 3.34 -7.99 -26.92
C GLU A 5 2.91 -8.43 -25.51
N PRO A 6 3.74 -8.21 -24.47
CA PRO A 6 3.38 -8.55 -23.10
C PRO A 6 2.16 -7.76 -22.64
N THR A 7 1.36 -8.37 -21.78
CA THR A 7 0.24 -7.70 -21.12
C THR A 7 0.80 -6.69 -20.09
N LYS A 8 0.49 -5.41 -20.27
CA LYS A 8 0.91 -4.34 -19.38
C LYS A 8 0.07 -4.33 -18.11
N VAL A 9 0.73 -4.48 -16.98
CA VAL A 9 0.08 -4.58 -15.67
C VAL A 9 0.48 -3.41 -14.79
N ALA A 10 -0.50 -2.76 -14.18
CA ALA A 10 -0.27 -1.87 -13.03
C ALA A 10 -0.78 -2.53 -11.75
N ILE A 11 -0.04 -2.38 -10.65
CA ILE A 11 -0.40 -2.96 -9.35
C ILE A 11 -0.65 -1.82 -8.35
N ALA A 12 -1.80 -1.89 -7.66
CA ALA A 12 -2.20 -0.88 -6.67
C ALA A 12 -2.34 -1.52 -5.28
N CYS A 13 -1.49 -1.10 -4.32
CA CYS A 13 -1.32 -1.72 -3.01
C CYS A 13 -2.01 -0.92 -1.91
N GLN A 14 -3.16 -1.40 -1.42
CA GLN A 14 -3.89 -0.73 -0.34
C GLN A 14 -3.12 -0.74 0.98
N GLY A 15 -3.16 0.37 1.71
CA GLY A 15 -2.63 0.51 3.05
C GLY A 15 -3.55 -0.06 4.14
N GLY A 16 -2.98 -0.44 5.27
CA GLY A 16 -3.73 -1.02 6.38
C GLY A 16 -2.86 -1.47 7.56
N GLY A 17 -1.78 -0.78 7.85
CA GLY A 17 -0.84 -1.11 8.91
C GLY A 17 -0.20 -2.49 8.71
N SER A 18 -0.08 -3.27 9.78
CA SER A 18 0.52 -4.63 9.73
C SER A 18 -0.22 -5.59 8.78
N HIS A 19 -1.50 -5.33 8.46
CA HIS A 19 -2.23 -6.14 7.50
C HIS A 19 -1.61 -6.13 6.10
N THR A 20 -0.79 -5.14 5.78
CA THR A 20 -0.09 -5.06 4.49
C THR A 20 1.05 -6.07 4.33
N ALA A 21 1.38 -6.86 5.36
CA ALA A 21 2.17 -8.08 5.21
C ALA A 21 1.49 -9.10 4.28
N PHE A 22 0.14 -9.09 4.21
CA PHE A 22 -0.62 -9.81 3.18
C PHE A 22 -0.21 -9.38 1.76
N THR A 23 -0.07 -8.07 1.52
CA THR A 23 0.39 -7.53 0.24
C THR A 23 1.77 -8.06 -0.13
N ALA A 24 2.70 -8.12 0.85
CA ALA A 24 4.02 -8.72 0.62
C ALA A 24 3.90 -10.18 0.13
N GLY A 25 3.05 -10.98 0.78
CA GLY A 25 2.79 -12.36 0.37
C GLY A 25 2.23 -12.47 -1.05
N VAL A 26 1.27 -11.60 -1.40
CA VAL A 26 0.71 -11.55 -2.76
C VAL A 26 1.80 -11.22 -3.78
N LEU A 27 2.55 -10.15 -3.57
CA LEU A 27 3.59 -9.70 -4.49
C LEU A 27 4.70 -10.74 -4.65
N LYS A 28 5.16 -11.36 -3.57
CA LYS A 28 6.15 -12.45 -3.63
C LYS A 28 5.67 -13.63 -4.48
N ALA A 29 4.42 -14.04 -4.32
CA ALA A 29 3.88 -15.16 -5.10
C ALA A 29 3.71 -14.78 -6.59
N LEU A 30 3.32 -13.53 -6.89
CA LEU A 30 3.23 -13.03 -8.26
C LEU A 30 4.63 -12.97 -8.90
N LEU A 31 5.62 -12.42 -8.20
CA LEU A 31 6.99 -12.26 -8.70
C LEU A 31 7.70 -13.60 -8.95
N ARG A 32 7.49 -14.62 -8.11
CA ARG A 32 8.09 -15.95 -8.32
C ARG A 32 7.68 -16.62 -9.63
N GLU A 33 6.54 -16.23 -10.17
CA GLU A 33 5.97 -16.79 -11.37
C GLU A 33 5.77 -15.72 -12.46
N TRP A 34 6.41 -14.54 -12.27
CA TRP A 34 6.44 -13.50 -13.30
C TRP A 34 7.19 -14.01 -14.52
N ASN A 35 6.68 -13.75 -15.69
CA ASN A 35 7.26 -14.23 -16.94
C ASN A 35 7.10 -13.19 -18.05
N ASP A 36 7.64 -13.44 -19.23
CA ASP A 36 7.62 -12.54 -20.39
C ASP A 36 6.21 -12.26 -20.96
N GLU A 37 5.16 -12.89 -20.40
CA GLU A 37 3.77 -12.59 -20.78
C GLU A 37 3.27 -11.29 -20.14
N TYR A 38 3.96 -10.79 -19.09
CA TYR A 38 3.59 -9.60 -18.33
C TYR A 38 4.71 -8.57 -18.28
N GLU A 39 4.33 -7.30 -18.43
CA GLU A 39 5.18 -6.14 -18.23
C GLU A 39 4.60 -5.30 -17.09
N LEU A 40 5.35 -5.11 -15.99
CA LEU A 40 4.94 -4.18 -14.95
C LEU A 40 5.19 -2.75 -15.43
N VAL A 41 4.13 -1.97 -15.63
CA VAL A 41 4.22 -0.57 -16.08
C VAL A 41 4.09 0.44 -14.95
N GLY A 42 3.56 0.01 -13.79
CA GLY A 42 3.47 0.87 -12.62
C GLY A 42 3.05 0.13 -11.36
N ILE A 43 3.45 0.67 -10.23
CA ILE A 43 3.05 0.17 -8.91
C ILE A 43 2.81 1.34 -7.96
N SER A 44 1.69 1.30 -7.27
CA SER A 44 1.33 2.33 -6.30
C SER A 44 1.04 1.77 -4.92
N GLY A 45 1.13 2.62 -3.91
CA GLY A 45 0.75 2.23 -2.57
C GLY A 45 0.53 3.38 -1.61
N THR A 46 -0.17 3.06 -0.52
CA THR A 46 -0.39 3.96 0.61
C THR A 46 0.02 3.26 1.89
N SER A 47 0.67 3.96 2.82
CA SER A 47 1.08 3.42 4.12
C SER A 47 1.97 2.16 3.97
N GLY A 48 1.66 1.07 4.67
CA GLY A 48 2.36 -0.21 4.46
C GLY A 48 2.25 -0.76 3.03
N GLY A 49 1.25 -0.34 2.25
CA GLY A 49 1.18 -0.62 0.81
C GLY A 49 2.29 0.09 0.03
N ALA A 50 2.64 1.34 0.42
CA ALA A 50 3.75 2.06 -0.17
C ALA A 50 5.11 1.41 0.13
N PHE A 51 5.27 0.83 1.34
CA PHE A 51 6.48 0.07 1.68
C PHE A 51 6.68 -1.12 0.73
N ASN A 52 5.61 -1.88 0.49
CA ASN A 52 5.65 -3.02 -0.42
C ASN A 52 5.88 -2.58 -1.88
N ALA A 53 5.19 -1.52 -2.33
CA ALA A 53 5.35 -0.97 -3.68
C ALA A 53 6.79 -0.53 -3.93
N LEU A 54 7.38 0.23 -3.01
CA LEU A 54 8.77 0.70 -3.08
C LEU A 54 9.76 -0.47 -3.07
N ALA A 55 9.58 -1.47 -2.20
CA ALA A 55 10.46 -2.63 -2.12
C ALA A 55 10.46 -3.44 -3.43
N VAL A 56 9.27 -3.64 -4.02
CA VAL A 56 9.15 -4.32 -5.33
C VAL A 56 9.78 -3.49 -6.43
N TRP A 57 9.43 -2.22 -6.53
CA TRP A 57 9.96 -1.33 -7.56
C TRP A 57 11.50 -1.27 -7.51
N TYR A 58 12.04 -0.98 -6.33
CA TYR A 58 13.49 -0.87 -6.14
C TYR A 58 14.23 -2.18 -6.46
N GLY A 59 13.68 -3.32 -6.03
CA GLY A 59 14.26 -4.62 -6.34
C GLY A 59 14.27 -4.90 -7.84
N LEU A 60 13.14 -4.70 -8.52
CA LEU A 60 13.01 -4.94 -9.96
C LEU A 60 13.96 -4.06 -10.80
N VAL A 61 14.09 -2.78 -10.42
CA VAL A 61 14.93 -1.82 -11.16
C VAL A 61 16.43 -2.05 -10.92
N THR A 62 16.81 -2.60 -9.75
CA THR A 62 18.21 -2.86 -9.42
C THR A 62 18.70 -4.24 -9.85
N ASP A 63 18.02 -5.32 -9.45
CA ASP A 63 18.52 -6.68 -9.59
C ASP A 63 17.43 -7.71 -10.00
N GLY A 64 16.19 -7.26 -10.26
CA GLY A 64 15.08 -8.10 -10.72
C GLY A 64 14.23 -8.71 -9.61
N GLU A 65 13.44 -9.74 -9.99
CA GLU A 65 12.37 -10.31 -9.16
C GLU A 65 12.88 -10.94 -7.87
N GLU A 66 14.01 -11.64 -7.91
CA GLU A 66 14.60 -12.26 -6.71
C GLU A 66 14.97 -11.19 -5.69
N ARG A 67 15.54 -10.07 -6.13
CA ARG A 67 15.88 -8.95 -5.26
C ARG A 67 14.64 -8.29 -4.66
N ALA A 68 13.59 -8.13 -5.42
CA ALA A 68 12.31 -7.61 -4.93
C ALA A 68 11.70 -8.50 -3.83
N ILE A 69 11.76 -9.83 -4.01
CA ILE A 69 11.30 -10.81 -3.01
C ILE A 69 12.15 -10.73 -1.73
N GLU A 70 13.48 -10.68 -1.85
CA GLU A 70 14.39 -10.53 -0.71
C GLU A 70 14.12 -9.25 0.08
N LEU A 71 13.88 -8.13 -0.61
CA LEU A 71 13.57 -6.84 0.01
C LEU A 71 12.25 -6.87 0.77
N LEU A 72 11.22 -7.51 0.22
CA LEU A 72 9.96 -7.69 0.93
C LEU A 72 10.15 -8.50 2.22
N ASP A 73 10.90 -9.61 2.16
CA ASP A 73 11.18 -10.43 3.34
C ASP A 73 11.98 -9.66 4.38
N ALA A 74 13.09 -9.03 3.99
CA ALA A 74 13.96 -8.30 4.90
C ALA A 74 13.25 -7.10 5.56
N LEU A 75 12.43 -6.36 4.79
CA LEU A 75 11.68 -5.22 5.32
C LEU A 75 10.64 -5.66 6.35
N TRP A 76 9.88 -6.73 6.08
CA TRP A 76 8.89 -7.23 7.02
C TRP A 76 9.52 -7.93 8.24
N GLU A 77 10.71 -8.51 8.12
CA GLU A 77 11.50 -9.00 9.24
C GLU A 77 11.93 -7.86 10.16
N ASP A 78 12.44 -6.76 9.61
CA ASP A 78 12.85 -5.57 10.38
C ASP A 78 11.67 -4.83 11.03
N LEU A 79 10.50 -4.82 10.39
CA LEU A 79 9.29 -4.22 10.93
C LEU A 79 8.63 -5.09 12.01
N ALA A 80 8.89 -6.38 12.03
CA ALA A 80 8.36 -7.29 13.04
C ALA A 80 8.90 -6.97 14.44
N ALA A 81 8.15 -7.32 15.47
CA ALA A 81 8.54 -7.14 16.88
C ALA A 81 9.37 -8.36 17.34
N ASP A 82 10.64 -8.40 17.00
CA ASP A 82 11.55 -9.54 17.20
C ASP A 82 12.33 -9.51 18.52
N SER A 83 12.55 -8.30 19.09
CA SER A 83 13.21 -8.16 20.39
C SER A 83 12.23 -8.30 21.57
N VAL A 84 12.73 -8.69 22.74
CA VAL A 84 11.89 -8.79 23.97
C VAL A 84 11.22 -7.46 24.29
N THR A 85 11.93 -6.34 24.14
CA THR A 85 11.41 -4.99 24.41
C THR A 85 10.32 -4.63 23.39
N ASP A 86 10.54 -4.93 22.13
CA ASP A 86 9.56 -4.71 21.07
C ASP A 86 8.33 -5.59 21.24
N TRP A 87 8.52 -6.85 21.58
CA TRP A 87 7.44 -7.76 21.88
C TRP A 87 6.56 -7.26 23.04
N MET A 88 7.19 -6.79 24.13
CA MET A 88 6.46 -6.20 25.25
C MET A 88 5.66 -4.96 24.82
N THR A 89 6.31 -4.05 24.07
CA THR A 89 5.67 -2.83 23.57
C THR A 89 4.53 -3.15 22.62
N ASN A 90 4.73 -4.08 21.68
CA ASN A 90 3.71 -4.53 20.75
C ASN A 90 2.49 -5.11 21.47
N ASN A 91 2.71 -6.05 22.42
CA ASN A 91 1.63 -6.65 23.20
C ASN A 91 0.89 -5.63 24.06
N TRP A 92 1.59 -4.62 24.58
CA TRP A 92 0.96 -3.55 25.35
C TRP A 92 0.07 -2.66 24.47
N VAL A 93 0.55 -2.24 23.29
CA VAL A 93 -0.21 -1.45 22.31
C VAL A 93 -1.43 -2.21 21.83
N VAL A 94 -1.26 -3.47 21.39
CA VAL A 94 -2.35 -4.33 20.94
C VAL A 94 -3.36 -4.59 22.08
N GLY A 95 -2.87 -4.79 23.30
CA GLY A 95 -3.69 -5.00 24.49
C GLY A 95 -4.54 -3.77 24.85
N LEU A 96 -3.96 -2.58 24.80
CA LEU A 96 -4.70 -1.33 25.02
C LEU A 96 -5.76 -1.12 23.94
N SER A 97 -5.43 -1.36 22.68
CA SER A 97 -6.36 -1.28 21.56
C SER A 97 -7.53 -2.26 21.76
N ARG A 98 -7.26 -3.50 22.18
CA ARG A 98 -8.33 -4.47 22.51
C ARG A 98 -9.22 -4.02 23.66
N ILE A 99 -8.66 -3.41 24.72
CA ILE A 99 -9.44 -2.87 25.84
C ILE A 99 -10.32 -1.73 25.33
N GLY A 100 -9.78 -0.81 24.52
CA GLY A 100 -10.55 0.31 23.93
C GLY A 100 -11.74 -0.18 23.10
N SER A 101 -11.57 -1.27 22.35
CA SER A 101 -12.66 -1.86 21.55
C SER A 101 -13.78 -2.49 22.38
N THR A 102 -13.57 -2.79 23.66
CA THR A 102 -14.64 -3.23 24.58
C THR A 102 -15.50 -2.08 25.14
N GLY A 103 -15.25 -0.83 24.72
CA GLY A 103 -15.95 0.35 25.22
C GLY A 103 -15.39 0.90 26.53
N VAL A 104 -14.32 0.33 27.08
CA VAL A 104 -13.61 0.88 28.24
C VAL A 104 -12.81 2.09 27.78
N PRO A 105 -12.97 3.29 28.42
CA PRO A 105 -12.22 4.47 28.03
C PRO A 105 -10.71 4.25 28.24
N VAL A 106 -9.95 4.28 27.15
CA VAL A 106 -8.49 4.31 27.18
C VAL A 106 -8.05 5.76 26.96
N PRO A 107 -7.19 6.33 27.81
CA PRO A 107 -6.68 7.68 27.61
C PRO A 107 -5.96 7.77 26.26
N GLN A 108 -6.43 8.64 25.39
CA GLN A 108 -5.75 8.97 24.15
C GLN A 108 -4.79 10.14 24.40
N VAL A 109 -3.53 9.94 24.07
CA VAL A 109 -2.50 10.97 24.16
C VAL A 109 -2.12 11.36 22.74
N SER A 110 -2.05 12.66 22.46
CA SER A 110 -1.59 13.13 21.16
C SER A 110 -0.16 12.62 20.88
N PRO A 111 0.13 12.18 19.65
CA PRO A 111 1.46 11.69 19.26
C PRO A 111 2.58 12.74 19.45
N TYR A 112 2.20 14.01 19.60
CA TYR A 112 3.13 15.11 19.86
C TYR A 112 3.60 15.22 21.32
N PHE A 113 2.99 14.47 22.26
CA PHE A 113 3.29 14.57 23.70
C PHE A 113 4.03 13.36 24.27
N GLY A 114 4.68 12.58 23.43
CA GLY A 114 5.44 11.42 23.90
C GLY A 114 6.50 10.94 22.91
N PRO A 115 7.46 10.13 23.37
CA PRO A 115 8.52 9.64 22.50
C PRO A 115 8.07 8.57 21.49
N GLY A 116 6.86 8.01 21.66
CA GLY A 116 6.39 6.86 20.90
C GLY A 116 6.29 7.11 19.39
N SER A 117 5.74 8.27 19.00
CA SER A 117 5.65 8.67 17.60
C SER A 117 7.03 8.76 16.94
N LYS A 118 7.96 9.46 17.59
CA LYS A 118 9.32 9.61 17.08
C LYS A 118 10.05 8.27 16.99
N LEU A 119 10.01 7.45 18.03
CA LEU A 119 10.64 6.13 18.03
C LEU A 119 10.06 5.22 16.96
N GLY A 120 8.75 5.26 16.73
CA GLY A 120 8.10 4.51 15.67
C GLY A 120 8.53 4.98 14.27
N LYS A 121 8.55 6.28 14.02
CA LYS A 121 9.05 6.84 12.75
C LYS A 121 10.53 6.52 12.51
N ASP A 122 11.38 6.70 13.53
CA ASP A 122 12.82 6.39 13.44
C ASP A 122 13.05 4.91 13.13
N ARG A 123 12.24 4.01 13.68
CA ARG A 123 12.29 2.58 13.37
C ARG A 123 11.92 2.29 11.92
N ILE A 124 10.82 2.86 11.44
CA ILE A 124 10.37 2.67 10.04
C ILE A 124 11.43 3.24 9.10
N ARG A 125 11.92 4.46 9.38
CA ARG A 125 13.01 5.07 8.62
C ARG A 125 14.23 4.17 8.56
N GLY A 126 14.70 3.69 9.70
CA GLY A 126 15.87 2.82 9.77
C GLY A 126 15.67 1.47 9.05
N ALA A 127 14.46 0.92 9.02
CA ALA A 127 14.15 -0.27 8.25
C ALA A 127 14.22 0.02 6.73
N LEU A 128 13.63 1.13 6.28
CA LEU A 128 13.65 1.53 4.88
C LEU A 128 15.07 1.84 4.40
N GLU A 129 15.81 2.72 5.09
CA GLU A 129 17.16 3.17 4.71
C GLU A 129 18.22 2.05 4.79
N ARG A 130 17.96 0.97 5.53
CA ARG A 130 18.85 -0.20 5.57
C ARG A 130 18.83 -1.00 4.28
N HIS A 131 17.71 -1.01 3.60
CA HIS A 131 17.47 -1.85 2.43
C HIS A 131 17.37 -1.09 1.12
N ILE A 132 17.05 0.20 1.18
CA ILE A 132 16.79 1.06 0.03
C ILE A 132 17.68 2.30 0.14
N ASP A 133 18.49 2.52 -0.88
CA ASP A 133 19.29 3.73 -1.03
C ASP A 133 18.44 4.78 -1.77
N PHE A 134 17.87 5.72 -1.01
CA PHE A 134 17.02 6.76 -1.56
C PHE A 134 17.79 7.80 -2.40
N ASP A 135 19.10 7.93 -2.21
CA ASP A 135 19.92 8.89 -2.95
C ASP A 135 20.11 8.47 -4.42
N VAL A 136 19.97 7.18 -4.72
CA VAL A 136 20.10 6.67 -6.10
C VAL A 136 18.77 6.56 -6.86
N LEU A 137 17.61 6.76 -6.20
CA LEU A 137 16.31 6.64 -6.85
C LEU A 137 16.20 7.54 -8.09
N PRO A 138 16.57 8.84 -8.02
CA PRO A 138 16.50 9.72 -9.19
C PRO A 138 17.29 9.20 -10.40
N ASP A 139 18.49 8.63 -10.17
CA ASP A 139 19.33 8.08 -11.24
C ASP A 139 18.74 6.78 -11.83
N LEU A 140 17.94 6.05 -11.07
CA LEU A 140 17.23 4.85 -11.55
C LEU A 140 16.05 5.23 -12.44
N CYS A 141 15.42 6.38 -12.23
CA CYS A 141 14.26 6.87 -12.98
C CYS A 141 14.60 7.38 -14.39
N ASP A 142 15.87 7.61 -14.71
CA ASP A 142 16.32 7.95 -16.08
C ASP A 142 16.14 6.82 -17.10
N ARG A 143 15.70 5.65 -16.64
CA ARG A 143 15.47 4.44 -17.46
C ARG A 143 13.97 4.32 -17.77
N ASP A 144 13.67 3.45 -18.72
CA ASP A 144 12.29 3.01 -18.95
C ASP A 144 11.88 2.02 -17.84
N VAL A 145 11.48 2.56 -16.69
CA VAL A 145 11.13 1.80 -15.49
C VAL A 145 9.63 1.92 -15.20
N PRO A 146 9.04 1.00 -14.44
CA PRO A 146 7.66 1.12 -13.99
C PRO A 146 7.44 2.42 -13.20
N GLU A 147 6.24 3.00 -13.30
CA GLU A 147 5.86 4.15 -12.47
C GLU A 147 5.75 3.73 -11.00
N LEU A 148 6.44 4.42 -10.09
CA LEU A 148 6.27 4.24 -8.64
C LEU A 148 5.44 5.39 -8.10
N VAL A 149 4.35 5.11 -7.39
CA VAL A 149 3.45 6.14 -6.85
C VAL A 149 3.22 5.91 -5.36
N VAL A 150 3.51 6.91 -4.54
CA VAL A 150 3.29 6.91 -3.08
C VAL A 150 2.24 7.96 -2.71
N GLY A 151 1.12 7.53 -2.12
CA GLY A 151 0.00 8.41 -1.77
C GLY A 151 0.10 9.00 -0.37
N THR A 152 -0.17 10.29 -0.25
CA THR A 152 -0.22 11.06 1.01
C THR A 152 -1.39 12.04 1.04
N VAL A 153 -1.58 12.75 2.15
CA VAL A 153 -2.49 13.91 2.25
C VAL A 153 -1.72 15.13 2.71
N ASP A 154 -1.71 16.20 1.91
CA ASP A 154 -1.31 17.52 2.34
C ASP A 154 -2.42 18.13 3.20
N ILE A 155 -2.18 18.25 4.51
CA ILE A 155 -3.17 18.75 5.47
C ILE A 155 -3.24 20.27 5.51
N ASN A 156 -2.28 20.98 4.93
CA ASN A 156 -2.32 22.43 4.84
C ASN A 156 -3.13 22.89 3.63
N ALA A 157 -2.96 22.25 2.49
CA ALA A 157 -3.72 22.52 1.28
C ALA A 157 -5.11 21.85 1.28
N GLY A 158 -5.26 20.74 2.02
CA GLY A 158 -6.51 19.97 2.07
C GLY A 158 -6.75 19.15 0.82
N VAL A 159 -5.67 18.64 0.21
CA VAL A 159 -5.70 17.81 -0.99
C VAL A 159 -4.91 16.52 -0.75
N PHE A 160 -5.20 15.49 -1.54
CA PHE A 160 -4.25 14.38 -1.64
C PHE A 160 -3.05 14.82 -2.46
N GLU A 161 -1.89 14.22 -2.17
CA GLU A 161 -0.66 14.45 -2.90
C GLU A 161 0.04 13.11 -3.10
N THR A 162 0.50 12.90 -4.31
CA THR A 162 1.27 11.73 -4.70
C THR A 162 2.73 12.14 -4.98
N PHE A 163 3.64 11.26 -4.58
CA PHE A 163 5.05 11.37 -4.94
C PHE A 163 5.36 10.25 -5.93
N THR A 164 5.95 10.60 -7.06
CA THR A 164 6.20 9.66 -8.15
C THR A 164 7.70 9.58 -8.45
N ASN A 165 8.18 8.39 -8.72
CA ASN A 165 9.54 8.13 -9.21
C ASN A 165 10.64 8.90 -8.45
N GLU A 166 11.29 9.89 -9.09
CA GLU A 166 12.37 10.69 -8.54
C GLU A 166 11.96 11.56 -7.33
N ASP A 167 10.66 11.84 -7.18
CA ASP A 167 10.15 12.61 -6.03
C ASP A 167 9.92 11.72 -4.79
N VAL A 168 10.03 10.39 -4.93
CA VAL A 168 9.87 9.46 -3.80
C VAL A 168 11.09 9.52 -2.90
N THR A 169 10.92 10.11 -1.74
CA THR A 169 11.92 10.21 -0.68
C THR A 169 11.52 9.36 0.52
N VAL A 170 12.45 9.10 1.45
CA VAL A 170 12.11 8.43 2.70
C VAL A 170 11.05 9.21 3.49
N ASP A 171 11.06 10.55 3.42
CA ASP A 171 10.05 11.39 4.07
C ASP A 171 8.67 11.26 3.41
N ALA A 172 8.59 11.13 2.09
CA ALA A 172 7.34 10.85 1.38
C ALA A 172 6.74 9.50 1.82
N VAL A 173 7.57 8.46 1.92
CA VAL A 173 7.13 7.13 2.39
C VAL A 173 6.70 7.16 3.86
N LEU A 174 7.41 7.90 4.73
CA LEU A 174 7.02 8.11 6.12
C LEU A 174 5.73 8.93 6.25
N ALA A 175 5.54 9.95 5.41
CA ALA A 175 4.31 10.73 5.34
C ALA A 175 3.12 9.85 4.97
N SER A 176 3.30 8.98 3.97
CA SER A 176 2.30 7.99 3.57
C SER A 176 1.85 7.06 4.71
N ALA A 177 2.69 6.86 5.73
CA ALA A 177 2.38 6.02 6.90
C ALA A 177 2.11 6.84 8.18
N ALA A 178 2.04 8.17 8.10
CA ALA A 178 1.83 9.03 9.25
C ALA A 178 0.36 9.10 9.67
N VAL A 179 -0.17 7.99 10.23
CA VAL A 179 -1.53 7.93 10.78
C VAL A 179 -1.68 8.94 11.93
N PRO A 180 -2.61 9.91 11.86
CA PRO A 180 -2.68 11.07 12.78
C PRO A 180 -2.79 10.75 14.27
N THR A 181 -3.32 9.58 14.61
CA THR A 181 -3.47 9.14 16.01
C THR A 181 -2.25 8.40 16.54
N LEU A 182 -1.31 8.03 15.68
CA LEU A 182 -0.12 7.25 16.01
C LEU A 182 1.17 8.03 15.80
N PHE A 183 1.21 8.86 14.76
CA PHE A 183 2.41 9.58 14.34
C PHE A 183 2.14 11.08 14.17
N GLU A 184 3.16 11.88 14.42
CA GLU A 184 3.19 13.28 14.03
C GLU A 184 3.19 13.38 12.50
N ALA A 185 2.64 14.47 11.97
CA ALA A 185 2.75 14.78 10.55
C ALA A 185 4.22 14.86 10.09
N VAL A 186 4.44 14.60 8.82
CA VAL A 186 5.76 14.77 8.19
C VAL A 186 5.74 16.06 7.36
N GLU A 187 6.75 16.91 7.55
CA GLU A 187 6.88 18.15 6.78
C GLU A 187 7.66 17.86 5.48
N ILE A 188 7.06 18.17 4.33
CA ILE A 188 7.66 18.06 3.01
C ILE A 188 7.39 19.38 2.27
N HIS A 189 8.42 20.01 1.76
CA HIS A 189 8.34 21.30 1.03
C HIS A 189 7.60 22.43 1.78
N GLY A 190 7.63 22.40 3.12
CA GLY A 190 6.98 23.41 3.97
C GLY A 190 5.49 23.14 4.25
N HIS A 191 4.96 22.00 3.82
CA HIS A 191 3.63 21.52 4.11
C HIS A 191 3.67 20.26 4.97
N PHE A 192 2.67 20.07 5.82
CA PHE A 192 2.53 18.88 6.66
C PHE A 192 1.66 17.82 5.99
N HIS A 193 2.12 16.58 6.06
CA HIS A 193 1.46 15.45 5.42
C HIS A 193 1.08 14.37 6.43
N TRP A 194 -0.06 13.73 6.17
CA TRP A 194 -0.54 12.54 6.84
C TRP A 194 -0.64 11.36 5.87
N ASP A 195 -0.91 10.20 6.46
CA ASP A 195 -1.20 8.95 5.74
C ASP A 195 -2.32 9.16 4.71
N GLY A 196 -2.09 8.68 3.48
CA GLY A 196 -3.03 8.74 2.38
C GLY A 196 -4.33 7.95 2.57
N LEU A 197 -4.45 7.19 3.67
CA LEU A 197 -5.65 6.38 3.99
C LEU A 197 -6.97 7.17 3.97
N PHE A 198 -6.91 8.50 4.14
CA PHE A 198 -8.09 9.37 4.15
C PHE A 198 -8.52 9.84 2.76
N SER A 199 -7.70 9.64 1.74
CA SER A 199 -7.93 10.19 0.41
C SER A 199 -7.85 9.14 -0.69
N GLN A 200 -6.66 8.69 -1.02
CA GLN A 200 -6.40 7.67 -2.04
C GLN A 200 -5.68 6.48 -1.39
N ASN A 201 -6.37 5.36 -1.30
CA ASN A 201 -5.83 4.18 -0.67
C ASN A 201 -6.18 2.91 -1.46
N PRO A 202 -5.35 2.54 -2.44
CA PRO A 202 -4.13 3.18 -2.96
C PRO A 202 -4.42 4.25 -4.03
N PRO A 203 -3.44 5.11 -4.43
CA PRO A 203 -3.58 5.99 -5.58
C PRO A 203 -3.59 5.18 -6.88
N ILE A 204 -4.53 5.47 -7.79
CA ILE A 204 -4.70 4.79 -9.07
C ILE A 204 -4.59 5.76 -10.24
N ASP A 205 -5.03 7.00 -10.06
CA ASP A 205 -5.12 7.98 -11.14
C ASP A 205 -3.78 8.17 -11.86
N ASP A 206 -2.68 8.30 -11.10
CA ASP A 206 -1.34 8.46 -11.67
C ASP A 206 -0.91 7.26 -12.52
N LEU A 207 -1.30 6.04 -12.15
CA LEU A 207 -1.04 4.83 -12.96
C LEU A 207 -1.80 4.83 -14.28
N MET A 208 -2.89 5.60 -14.38
CA MET A 208 -3.77 5.66 -15.56
C MET A 208 -3.52 6.87 -16.46
N THR A 209 -2.84 7.90 -15.93
CA THR A 209 -2.57 9.16 -16.67
C THR A 209 -1.25 9.17 -17.44
N VAL A 210 -0.51 8.07 -17.43
CA VAL A 210 0.70 7.87 -18.23
C VAL A 210 0.42 7.90 -19.73
N ASP A 211 1.46 8.05 -20.54
CA ASP A 211 1.40 8.02 -22.01
C ASP A 211 0.64 6.77 -22.50
N ALA A 212 -0.10 6.90 -23.60
CA ALA A 212 -0.92 5.82 -24.16
C ALA A 212 -0.14 4.50 -24.36
N ALA A 213 1.15 4.60 -24.71
CA ALA A 213 2.02 3.43 -24.87
C ALA A 213 2.31 2.69 -23.56
N ARG A 214 2.24 3.38 -22.41
CA ARG A 214 2.51 2.84 -21.06
C ARG A 214 1.23 2.53 -20.28
N LYS A 215 0.04 2.88 -20.81
CA LYS A 215 -1.22 2.56 -20.13
C LYS A 215 -1.37 1.07 -19.90
N PRO A 216 -1.77 0.65 -18.69
CA PRO A 216 -1.93 -0.77 -18.38
C PRO A 216 -3.11 -1.39 -19.14
N ASP A 217 -2.93 -2.63 -19.58
CA ASP A 217 -4.02 -3.52 -20.02
C ASP A 217 -4.85 -4.00 -18.84
N GLU A 218 -4.16 -4.20 -17.69
CA GLU A 218 -4.75 -4.70 -16.47
C GLU A 218 -4.32 -3.90 -15.26
N LEU A 219 -5.26 -3.64 -14.37
CA LEU A 219 -5.03 -3.06 -13.05
C LEU A 219 -5.29 -4.12 -11.97
N TRP A 220 -4.24 -4.51 -11.25
CA TRP A 220 -4.34 -5.47 -10.15
C TRP A 220 -4.38 -4.73 -8.81
N VAL A 221 -5.53 -4.73 -8.15
CA VAL A 221 -5.72 -4.06 -6.86
C VAL A 221 -5.58 -5.07 -5.74
N ILE A 222 -4.57 -4.91 -4.88
CA ILE A 222 -4.39 -5.71 -3.68
C ILE A 222 -5.14 -5.01 -2.54
N GLN A 223 -6.29 -5.58 -2.16
CA GLN A 223 -7.23 -4.98 -1.22
C GLN A 223 -7.14 -5.60 0.17
N ILE A 224 -6.80 -4.78 1.16
CA ILE A 224 -6.63 -5.16 2.56
C ILE A 224 -7.92 -4.95 3.36
N ASN A 225 -8.52 -3.75 3.22
CA ASN A 225 -9.66 -3.36 4.02
C ASN A 225 -10.93 -4.08 3.54
N PRO A 226 -11.71 -4.70 4.46
CA PRO A 226 -12.94 -5.37 4.07
C PRO A 226 -13.95 -4.37 3.50
N GLN A 227 -14.54 -4.73 2.36
CA GLN A 227 -15.61 -3.92 1.73
C GLN A 227 -16.87 -3.94 2.61
N GLU A 228 -17.24 -5.13 3.06
CA GLU A 228 -18.38 -5.36 3.91
C GLU A 228 -17.94 -5.71 5.33
N ARG A 229 -18.71 -5.29 6.32
CA ARG A 229 -18.51 -5.62 7.73
C ARG A 229 -19.85 -5.91 8.37
N GLU A 230 -19.95 -7.02 9.06
CA GLU A 230 -21.14 -7.34 9.83
C GLU A 230 -21.17 -6.56 11.14
N GLY A 231 -22.37 -6.17 11.55
CA GLY A 231 -22.63 -5.47 12.81
C GLY A 231 -22.38 -3.95 12.77
N GLU A 232 -22.79 -3.32 13.82
CA GLU A 232 -22.63 -1.87 14.04
C GLU A 232 -21.37 -1.64 14.89
N PRO A 233 -20.41 -0.77 14.48
CA PRO A 233 -19.30 -0.39 15.33
C PRO A 233 -19.80 0.46 16.49
N THR A 234 -19.57 0.03 17.72
CA THR A 234 -20.14 0.67 18.91
C THR A 234 -19.11 1.32 19.81
N SER A 235 -17.88 0.85 19.80
CA SER A 235 -16.77 1.49 20.51
C SER A 235 -16.14 2.63 19.68
N LEU A 236 -15.52 3.61 20.35
CA LEU A 236 -14.82 4.70 19.66
C LEU A 236 -13.73 4.19 18.70
N GLU A 237 -13.05 3.11 19.08
CA GLU A 237 -12.00 2.51 18.28
C GLU A 237 -12.56 1.83 17.03
N GLU A 238 -13.62 1.03 17.17
CA GLU A 238 -14.29 0.41 16.03
C GLU A 238 -14.89 1.43 15.06
N ILE A 239 -15.49 2.52 15.61
CA ILE A 239 -16.03 3.63 14.80
C ILE A 239 -14.91 4.32 14.02
N ALA A 240 -13.79 4.61 14.69
CA ALA A 240 -12.63 5.23 14.05
C ALA A 240 -12.03 4.33 12.96
N ASP A 241 -11.86 3.03 13.26
CA ASP A 241 -11.37 2.04 12.32
C ASP A 241 -12.28 1.92 11.09
N ARG A 242 -13.60 1.76 11.32
CA ARG A 242 -14.56 1.65 10.21
C ARG A 242 -14.62 2.93 9.36
N ARG A 243 -14.53 4.09 9.98
CA ARG A 243 -14.46 5.36 9.25
C ARG A 243 -13.24 5.40 8.32
N ASN A 244 -12.09 4.96 8.79
CA ASN A 244 -10.86 4.91 8.00
C ASN A 244 -10.98 3.90 6.84
N GLU A 245 -11.53 2.71 7.10
CA GLU A 245 -11.80 1.71 6.06
C GLU A 245 -12.76 2.25 4.99
N LEU A 246 -13.84 2.91 5.41
CA LEU A 246 -14.81 3.50 4.50
C LEU A 246 -14.20 4.61 3.66
N SER A 247 -13.38 5.48 4.26
CA SER A 247 -12.70 6.55 3.54
C SER A 247 -11.85 5.98 2.38
N GLY A 248 -10.95 5.05 2.67
CA GLY A 248 -10.12 4.43 1.64
C GLY A 248 -10.92 3.62 0.61
N ASN A 249 -11.87 2.78 1.06
CA ASN A 249 -12.67 1.95 0.14
C ASN A 249 -13.60 2.77 -0.76
N ILE A 250 -14.19 3.86 -0.26
CA ILE A 250 -15.07 4.73 -1.07
C ILE A 250 -14.24 5.44 -2.14
N SER A 251 -13.07 5.99 -1.79
CA SER A 251 -12.16 6.59 -2.74
C SER A 251 -11.73 5.59 -3.80
N LEU A 252 -11.20 4.44 -3.40
CA LEU A 252 -10.82 3.36 -4.30
C LEU A 252 -11.96 3.00 -5.29
N ASN A 253 -13.18 2.80 -4.77
CA ASN A 253 -14.31 2.44 -5.63
C ASN A 253 -14.71 3.58 -6.57
N GLN A 254 -14.49 4.85 -6.19
CA GLN A 254 -14.75 5.98 -7.08
C GLN A 254 -13.75 6.02 -8.25
N GLU A 255 -12.47 5.80 -7.98
CA GLU A 255 -11.44 5.73 -9.03
C GLU A 255 -11.69 4.53 -9.97
N LEU A 256 -11.97 3.35 -9.43
CA LEU A 256 -12.28 2.17 -10.26
C LEU A 256 -13.52 2.37 -11.13
N ARG A 257 -14.57 3.06 -10.65
CA ARG A 257 -15.74 3.40 -11.45
C ARG A 257 -15.42 4.36 -12.61
N VAL A 258 -14.41 5.23 -12.45
CA VAL A 258 -13.98 6.09 -13.57
C VAL A 258 -13.37 5.22 -14.66
N ILE A 259 -12.51 4.26 -14.31
CA ILE A 259 -11.92 3.31 -15.27
C ILE A 259 -13.02 2.49 -15.96
N GLU A 260 -13.96 1.92 -15.19
CA GLU A 260 -15.11 1.19 -15.76
C GLU A 260 -15.92 2.05 -16.74
N ARG A 261 -16.15 3.33 -16.40
CA ARG A 261 -16.86 4.26 -17.28
C ARG A 261 -16.08 4.58 -18.55
N VAL A 262 -14.75 4.73 -18.45
CA VAL A 262 -13.89 4.93 -19.64
C VAL A 262 -13.95 3.69 -20.53
N ASN A 263 -13.87 2.48 -19.94
CA ASN A 263 -14.01 1.21 -20.67
C ASN A 263 -15.33 1.15 -21.43
N GLU A 264 -16.46 1.50 -20.79
CA GLU A 264 -17.78 1.57 -21.44
C GLU A 264 -17.79 2.52 -22.65
N TRP A 265 -17.11 3.67 -22.53
CA TRP A 265 -17.07 4.66 -23.63
C TRP A 265 -16.15 4.24 -24.77
N VAL A 266 -15.05 3.54 -24.48
CA VAL A 266 -14.17 2.95 -25.49
C VAL A 266 -14.94 1.85 -26.23
N ASP A 267 -15.57 0.92 -25.51
CA ASP A 267 -16.36 -0.18 -26.10
C ASP A 267 -17.54 0.32 -26.94
N ALA A 268 -18.13 1.46 -26.58
CA ALA A 268 -19.20 2.11 -27.35
C ALA A 268 -18.71 2.96 -28.55
N GLY A 269 -17.39 3.07 -28.73
CA GLY A 269 -16.76 3.91 -29.76
C GLY A 269 -16.94 5.41 -29.54
N HIS A 270 -17.19 5.85 -28.30
CA HIS A 270 -17.30 7.26 -27.94
C HIS A 270 -15.95 7.91 -27.70
N LEU A 271 -14.94 7.11 -27.29
CA LEU A 271 -13.55 7.54 -27.11
C LEU A 271 -12.65 6.80 -28.10
N PRO A 272 -11.65 7.49 -28.70
CA PRO A 272 -10.73 6.87 -29.66
C PRO A 272 -9.75 5.95 -28.93
N GLU A 273 -9.56 4.74 -29.43
CA GLU A 273 -8.61 3.75 -28.90
C GLU A 273 -7.14 4.22 -29.02
N SER A 274 -6.86 5.23 -29.86
CA SER A 274 -5.53 5.83 -29.96
C SER A 274 -5.08 6.56 -28.67
N ASP A 275 -6.05 7.12 -27.94
CA ASP A 275 -5.79 7.97 -26.76
C ASP A 275 -6.30 7.32 -25.47
N PHE A 276 -7.27 6.43 -25.59
CA PHE A 276 -7.92 5.75 -24.47
C PHE A 276 -7.83 4.24 -24.66
N LYS A 277 -7.26 3.57 -23.68
CA LYS A 277 -7.13 2.12 -23.68
C LYS A 277 -8.09 1.51 -22.67
N ARG A 278 -8.71 0.39 -23.03
CA ARG A 278 -9.48 -0.42 -22.08
C ARG A 278 -8.55 -1.05 -21.08
N THR A 279 -8.84 -0.92 -19.79
CA THR A 279 -8.06 -1.52 -18.69
C THR A 279 -8.95 -2.49 -17.91
N GLU A 280 -8.57 -3.75 -17.84
CA GLU A 280 -9.28 -4.75 -17.04
C GLU A 280 -8.91 -4.63 -15.57
N ILE A 281 -9.92 -4.65 -14.69
CA ILE A 281 -9.70 -4.48 -13.25
C ILE A 281 -9.78 -5.84 -12.55
N HIS A 282 -8.73 -6.20 -11.84
CA HIS A 282 -8.68 -7.40 -11.02
C HIS A 282 -8.45 -7.04 -9.55
N ARG A 283 -9.17 -7.72 -8.65
CA ARG A 283 -9.00 -7.54 -7.20
C ARG A 283 -8.46 -8.80 -6.55
N ILE A 284 -7.36 -8.65 -5.80
CA ILE A 284 -6.79 -9.67 -4.92
C ILE A 284 -7.09 -9.23 -3.49
N ALA A 285 -8.25 -9.63 -2.99
CA ALA A 285 -8.71 -9.22 -1.67
C ALA A 285 -8.24 -10.20 -0.59
N MET A 286 -7.89 -9.66 0.58
CA MET A 286 -7.56 -10.46 1.76
C MET A 286 -8.72 -11.39 2.15
N GLY A 287 -9.95 -10.91 2.01
CA GLY A 287 -11.18 -11.74 2.14
C GLY A 287 -11.40 -12.30 3.55
N ARG A 288 -10.65 -11.79 4.55
CA ARG A 288 -10.77 -12.14 5.95
C ARG A 288 -10.82 -10.88 6.79
N ALA A 289 -11.82 -10.77 7.64
CA ALA A 289 -11.91 -9.67 8.60
C ALA A 289 -11.08 -10.01 9.83
N TYR A 290 -10.21 -9.08 10.21
CA TYR A 290 -9.46 -9.14 11.46
C TYR A 290 -9.95 -8.05 12.41
N HIS A 291 -9.68 -8.22 13.71
CA HIS A 291 -9.99 -7.20 14.69
C HIS A 291 -9.12 -5.95 14.47
N CYS A 292 -9.68 -4.74 14.67
CA CYS A 292 -8.98 -3.47 14.43
C CYS A 292 -7.60 -3.36 15.11
N SER A 293 -7.47 -3.90 16.34
CA SER A 293 -6.21 -3.94 17.07
C SER A 293 -5.07 -4.65 16.35
N THR A 294 -5.37 -5.54 15.41
CA THR A 294 -4.33 -6.29 14.70
C THR A 294 -3.65 -5.48 13.58
N LYS A 295 -4.19 -4.31 13.23
CA LYS A 295 -3.53 -3.37 12.31
C LYS A 295 -2.20 -2.81 12.87
N VAL A 296 -2.04 -2.87 14.19
CA VAL A 296 -0.80 -2.47 14.88
C VAL A 296 -0.03 -3.67 15.46
N ASP A 297 -0.49 -4.89 15.23
CA ASP A 297 0.17 -6.11 15.69
C ASP A 297 1.33 -6.48 14.76
N ARG A 298 2.54 -6.37 15.29
CA ARG A 298 3.79 -6.67 14.59
C ARG A 298 4.44 -7.98 15.06
N SER A 299 3.66 -8.85 15.73
CA SER A 299 4.20 -10.15 16.16
C SER A 299 4.65 -10.98 14.95
N PRO A 300 5.83 -11.62 15.02
CA PRO A 300 6.37 -12.39 13.89
C PRO A 300 5.46 -13.50 13.40
N SER A 301 4.66 -14.08 14.31
CA SER A 301 3.69 -15.12 13.95
C SER A 301 2.52 -14.58 13.14
N PHE A 302 2.02 -13.38 13.49
CA PHE A 302 0.93 -12.74 12.78
C PHE A 302 1.38 -12.23 11.40
N ILE A 303 2.56 -11.62 11.32
CA ILE A 303 3.15 -11.20 10.05
C ILE A 303 3.30 -12.38 9.10
N ARG A 304 3.82 -13.54 9.57
CA ARG A 304 3.92 -14.76 8.74
C ARG A 304 2.56 -15.29 8.30
N GLU A 305 1.56 -15.32 9.21
CA GLU A 305 0.19 -15.73 8.85
C GLU A 305 -0.36 -14.90 7.71
N LEU A 306 -0.13 -13.59 7.73
CA LEU A 306 -0.60 -12.68 6.68
C LEU A 306 0.14 -12.88 5.36
N ILE A 307 1.46 -13.08 5.40
CA ILE A 307 2.26 -13.39 4.20
C ILE A 307 1.76 -14.70 3.56
N GLU A 308 1.61 -15.77 4.34
CA GLU A 308 1.11 -17.06 3.86
C GLU A 308 -0.30 -16.94 3.25
N LEU A 309 -1.19 -16.16 3.89
CA LEU A 309 -2.51 -15.87 3.34
C LEU A 309 -2.42 -15.12 2.01
N GLY A 310 -1.48 -14.17 1.88
CA GLY A 310 -1.24 -13.43 0.64
C GLY A 310 -0.78 -14.35 -0.49
N GLU A 311 0.18 -15.22 -0.22
CA GLU A 311 0.67 -16.21 -1.20
C GLU A 311 -0.47 -17.13 -1.66
N GLN A 312 -1.32 -17.58 -0.74
CA GLN A 312 -2.49 -18.39 -1.07
C GLN A 312 -3.46 -17.64 -1.99
N ARG A 313 -3.79 -16.37 -1.68
CA ARG A 313 -4.71 -15.57 -2.49
C ARG A 313 -4.18 -15.27 -3.89
N ALA A 314 -2.88 -15.06 -4.03
CA ALA A 314 -2.25 -14.90 -5.32
C ALA A 314 -2.35 -16.19 -6.17
N ALA A 315 -2.13 -17.35 -5.58
CA ALA A 315 -2.30 -18.64 -6.26
C ALA A 315 -3.75 -18.87 -6.71
N GLU A 316 -4.73 -18.55 -5.85
CA GLU A 316 -6.16 -18.61 -6.21
C GLU A 316 -6.50 -17.65 -7.36
N PHE A 317 -5.95 -16.43 -7.34
CA PHE A 317 -6.14 -15.44 -8.39
C PHE A 317 -5.64 -15.96 -9.74
N ARG A 318 -4.44 -16.51 -9.80
CA ARG A 318 -3.85 -17.06 -11.02
C ARG A 318 -4.61 -18.27 -11.58
N THR A 319 -5.13 -19.13 -10.71
CA THR A 319 -5.91 -20.31 -11.15
C THR A 319 -7.25 -19.91 -11.83
N ARG A 320 -7.74 -18.71 -11.58
CA ARG A 320 -9.01 -18.20 -12.16
C ARG A 320 -8.82 -17.47 -13.49
N ARG A 321 -7.58 -17.17 -13.84
CA ARG A 321 -7.18 -16.55 -15.11
C ARG A 321 -6.76 -17.60 -16.14
#